data_24f5fd7e78938fee58cb5faf6a36e112
#
_entry.id   24f5fd7e78938fee58cb5faf6a36e112
#
_cell.length_a   1.000
_cell.length_b   1.000
_cell.length_c   1.000
_cell.angle_alpha   90.00
_cell.angle_beta   90.00
_cell.angle_gamma   90.00
#
_symmetry.space_group_name_H-M   'P 1'
#
loop_
_entity.id
_entity.type
_entity.pdbx_description
1 polymer ?
#
loop_
_entity_poly.entity_id
_entity_poly.type
_entity_poly.pdbx_seq_one_letter_code
_entity_poly.pdbx_strand_id
1 'polypeptide(L)'
;GTAMLKTGIGLRFPGTCEKAFNFYKSVFGGEFIDFIKIGDDPYTRENSPKEEHGKVAYVALQLGNVIIGGDDAPEADIKQLSSGNMLSIGVIPDSKKEADRIFKGLAVGAKAITEMADYPWGYIGSVLDQYGVNWGVWYQPPRQA
;
A
#
# COMPACT_ATOMS: atom_id res chain seq x y z
N GLY A 1 -28.18 1.75 6.74
CA GLY A 1 -27.40 0.70 6.12
C GLY A 1 -25.97 1.09 5.82
N THR A 2 -25.25 0.20 5.19
CA THR A 2 -23.84 0.39 4.85
C THR A 2 -23.63 1.19 3.56
N ALA A 3 -24.73 1.58 2.85
CA ALA A 3 -24.63 2.29 1.57
C ALA A 3 -23.83 3.59 1.65
N MET A 4 -23.85 4.25 2.82
CA MET A 4 -23.10 5.50 3.06
C MET A 4 -21.72 5.26 3.66
N LEU A 5 -21.39 4.02 4.03
CA LEU A 5 -20.10 3.70 4.62
C LEU A 5 -19.01 3.68 3.56
N LYS A 6 -17.90 4.33 3.85
CA LYS A 6 -16.70 4.26 3.04
C LYS A 6 -15.58 3.63 3.87
N THR A 7 -14.74 2.86 3.22
CA THR A 7 -13.60 2.21 3.86
C THR A 7 -12.34 2.59 3.12
N GLY A 8 -11.29 2.88 3.85
CA GLY A 8 -9.96 3.10 3.30
C GLY A 8 -8.96 2.25 4.04
N ILE A 9 -7.75 2.24 3.56
CA ILE A 9 -6.64 1.51 4.16
C ILE A 9 -5.59 2.53 4.56
N GLY A 10 -5.18 2.51 5.83
CA GLY A 10 -4.13 3.37 6.34
C GLY A 10 -2.86 2.58 6.56
N LEU A 11 -1.75 3.10 6.06
CA LEU A 11 -0.42 2.50 6.22
C LEU A 11 0.46 3.48 6.97
N ARG A 12 1.29 2.97 7.89
CA ARG A 12 2.21 3.81 8.64
C ARG A 12 3.64 3.27 8.50
N PHE A 13 4.57 4.17 8.26
CA PHE A 13 5.95 3.81 7.95
C PHE A 13 6.92 4.49 8.91
N PRO A 14 8.13 3.92 9.03
CA PRO A 14 9.18 4.48 9.89
C PRO A 14 10.03 5.55 9.18
N GLY A 15 9.42 6.43 8.40
CA GLY A 15 10.12 7.44 7.61
C GLY A 15 10.22 7.12 6.13
N THR A 16 9.69 5.98 5.70
CA THR A 16 9.79 5.51 4.30
C THR A 16 8.50 5.70 3.52
N CYS A 17 7.54 6.48 4.03
CA CYS A 17 6.23 6.63 3.41
C CYS A 17 6.30 7.16 1.98
N GLU A 18 7.10 8.20 1.74
CA GLU A 18 7.24 8.77 0.40
C GLU A 18 7.78 7.73 -0.58
N LYS A 19 8.84 7.02 -0.21
CA LYS A 19 9.43 5.98 -1.05
C LYS A 19 8.43 4.85 -1.32
N ALA A 20 7.70 4.42 -0.30
CA ALA A 20 6.71 3.36 -0.43
C ALA A 20 5.60 3.77 -1.39
N PHE A 21 5.03 4.97 -1.23
CA PHE A 21 3.93 5.41 -2.08
C PHE A 21 4.37 5.73 -3.51
N ASN A 22 5.59 6.21 -3.72
CA ASN A 22 6.13 6.31 -5.07
C ASN A 22 6.29 4.94 -5.71
N PHE A 23 6.70 3.94 -4.94
CA PHE A 23 6.77 2.56 -5.39
C PHE A 23 5.38 2.03 -5.78
N TYR A 24 4.37 2.22 -4.93
CA TYR A 24 3.00 1.78 -5.24
C TYR A 24 2.45 2.48 -6.48
N LYS A 25 2.69 3.79 -6.60
CA LYS A 25 2.30 4.53 -7.78
C LYS A 25 2.96 3.96 -9.05
N SER A 26 4.21 3.57 -8.97
CA SER A 26 4.93 2.98 -10.11
C SER A 26 4.35 1.62 -10.52
N VAL A 27 3.83 0.85 -9.57
CA VAL A 27 3.24 -0.47 -9.85
C VAL A 27 1.81 -0.34 -10.37
N PHE A 28 1.00 0.50 -9.71
CA PHE A 28 -0.44 0.56 -9.97
C PHE A 28 -0.86 1.71 -10.88
N GLY A 29 -0.02 2.73 -11.02
CA GLY A 29 -0.35 3.93 -11.78
C GLY A 29 -1.20 4.91 -10.99
N GLY A 30 -1.82 5.84 -11.70
CA GLY A 30 -2.67 6.86 -11.08
C GLY A 30 -1.90 8.06 -10.57
N GLU A 31 -2.61 8.95 -9.91
CA GLU A 31 -2.05 10.16 -9.34
C GLU A 31 -2.37 10.21 -7.85
N PHE A 32 -1.51 10.87 -7.08
CA PHE A 32 -1.81 11.10 -5.67
C PHE A 32 -3.01 12.03 -5.56
N ILE A 33 -3.95 11.66 -4.69
CA ILE A 33 -5.08 12.52 -4.32
C ILE A 33 -4.57 13.63 -3.41
N ASP A 34 -3.71 13.27 -2.46
CA ASP A 34 -3.06 14.18 -1.54
C ASP A 34 -1.62 13.74 -1.32
N PHE A 35 -0.74 14.71 -1.09
CA PHE A 35 0.63 14.45 -0.68
C PHE A 35 1.12 15.65 0.14
N ILE A 36 1.13 15.49 1.46
CA ILE A 36 1.43 16.59 2.39
C ILE A 36 2.59 16.18 3.29
N LYS A 37 3.66 16.97 3.29
CA LYS A 37 4.76 16.78 4.22
C LYS A 37 4.45 17.50 5.53
N ILE A 38 5.07 17.02 6.62
CA ILE A 38 4.88 17.59 7.96
C ILE A 38 5.19 19.07 7.98
N GLY A 39 6.25 19.49 7.31
CA GLY A 39 6.65 20.90 7.26
C GLY A 39 5.75 21.79 6.42
N ASP A 40 4.89 21.21 5.59
CA ASP A 40 4.02 21.97 4.69
C ASP A 40 2.62 22.21 5.25
N ASP A 41 2.28 21.56 6.35
CA ASP A 41 1.02 21.76 7.04
C ASP A 41 1.25 22.54 8.34
N PRO A 42 0.52 23.67 8.56
CA PRO A 42 0.76 24.48 9.75
C PRO A 42 0.65 23.74 11.07
N TYR A 43 -0.34 22.86 11.21
CA TYR A 43 -0.52 22.13 12.45
C TYR A 43 0.63 21.13 12.70
N THR A 44 0.95 20.30 11.72
CA THR A 44 2.01 19.31 11.90
C THR A 44 3.38 19.96 12.00
N ARG A 45 3.62 21.03 11.26
CA ARG A 45 4.87 21.77 11.34
C ARG A 45 5.09 22.32 12.75
N GLU A 46 4.08 22.92 13.35
CA GLU A 46 4.17 23.52 14.67
C GLU A 46 4.28 22.50 15.79
N ASN A 47 3.76 21.29 15.56
CA ASN A 47 3.71 20.23 16.57
C ASN A 47 4.74 19.12 16.37
N SER A 48 5.72 19.33 15.47
CA SER A 48 6.76 18.35 15.18
C SER A 48 8.14 18.99 15.19
N PRO A 49 9.17 18.25 15.62
CA PRO A 49 10.54 18.73 15.53
C PRO A 49 10.92 19.05 14.08
N LYS A 50 11.81 20.03 13.91
CA LYS A 50 12.25 20.48 12.59
C LYS A 50 12.82 19.31 11.77
N GLU A 51 13.50 18.38 12.41
CA GLU A 51 14.13 17.22 11.78
C GLU A 51 13.10 16.30 11.10
N GLU A 52 11.85 16.39 11.50
CA GLU A 52 10.78 15.55 10.94
C GLU A 52 9.98 16.25 9.84
N HIS A 53 10.29 17.51 9.52
CA HIS A 53 9.49 18.27 8.55
C HIS A 53 9.54 17.71 7.13
N GLY A 54 10.54 16.93 6.78
CA GLY A 54 10.62 16.25 5.48
C GLY A 54 9.81 14.96 5.37
N LYS A 55 9.31 14.46 6.50
CA LYS A 55 8.48 13.25 6.52
C LYS A 55 7.07 13.54 6.01
N VAL A 56 6.35 12.48 5.68
CA VAL A 56 4.99 12.58 5.16
C VAL A 56 4.00 12.68 6.32
N ALA A 57 3.23 13.76 6.33
CA ALA A 57 2.09 13.90 7.23
C ALA A 57 0.90 13.09 6.72
N TYR A 58 0.65 13.12 5.41
CA TYR A 58 -0.42 12.36 4.80
C TYR A 58 -0.21 12.25 3.29
N VAL A 59 -0.43 11.06 2.77
CA VAL A 59 -0.47 10.78 1.35
C VAL A 59 -1.67 9.89 1.05
N ALA A 60 -2.31 10.07 -0.07
CA ALA A 60 -3.40 9.21 -0.51
C ALA A 60 -3.26 8.88 -2.00
N LEU A 61 -3.49 7.62 -2.32
CA LEU A 61 -3.44 7.11 -3.67
C LEU A 61 -4.70 6.29 -3.94
N GLN A 62 -5.33 6.54 -5.08
CA GLN A 62 -6.45 5.72 -5.52
C GLN A 62 -5.91 4.39 -6.04
N LEU A 63 -6.29 3.29 -5.38
CA LEU A 63 -5.91 1.94 -5.78
C LEU A 63 -7.18 1.20 -6.18
N GLY A 64 -7.42 1.12 -7.50
CA GLY A 64 -8.67 0.54 -7.97
C GLY A 64 -9.87 1.30 -7.40
N ASN A 65 -10.74 0.60 -6.69
CA ASN A 65 -11.94 1.18 -6.06
C ASN A 65 -11.72 1.55 -4.59
N VAL A 66 -10.48 1.52 -4.09
CA VAL A 66 -10.16 1.82 -2.70
C VAL A 66 -9.08 2.89 -2.64
N ILE A 67 -9.15 3.75 -1.65
CA ILE A 67 -8.09 4.72 -1.37
C ILE A 67 -7.18 4.11 -0.32
N ILE A 68 -5.87 4.09 -0.60
CA ILE A 68 -4.87 3.80 0.41
C ILE A 68 -4.24 5.12 0.85
N GLY A 69 -4.18 5.32 2.16
CA GLY A 69 -3.53 6.47 2.77
C GLY A 69 -2.30 6.06 3.53
N GLY A 70 -1.41 7.00 3.76
CA GLY A 70 -0.20 6.71 4.51
C GLY A 70 0.36 7.91 5.22
N ASP A 71 1.16 7.64 6.23
CA ASP A 71 1.94 8.65 6.94
C ASP A 71 3.24 8.03 7.47
N ASP A 72 4.10 8.88 7.98
CA ASP A 72 5.28 8.46 8.71
C ASP A 72 5.03 8.59 10.21
N ALA A 73 5.43 7.57 10.96
CA ALA A 73 5.37 7.63 12.41
C ALA A 73 6.37 8.67 12.95
N PRO A 74 6.02 9.39 14.03
CA PRO A 74 7.00 10.18 14.76
C PRO A 74 8.16 9.30 15.24
N GLU A 75 9.35 9.88 15.35
CA GLU A 75 10.54 9.12 15.74
C GLU A 75 10.32 8.30 17.02
N ALA A 76 9.61 8.87 17.99
CA ALA A 76 9.34 8.21 19.27
C ALA A 76 8.49 6.94 19.13
N ASP A 77 7.72 6.81 18.03
CA ASP A 77 6.78 5.70 17.84
C ASP A 77 7.29 4.64 16.86
N ILE A 78 8.42 4.89 16.20
CA ILE A 78 8.93 3.99 15.15
C ILE A 78 9.13 2.57 15.68
N LYS A 79 9.71 2.42 16.87
CA LYS A 79 9.99 1.10 17.44
C LYS A 79 8.74 0.31 17.79
N GLN A 80 7.58 0.96 17.84
CA GLN A 80 6.30 0.31 18.13
C GLN A 80 5.63 -0.23 16.86
N LEU A 81 6.15 0.12 15.68
CA LEU A 81 5.59 -0.36 14.42
C LEU A 81 5.82 -1.86 14.26
N SER A 82 4.82 -2.53 13.74
CA SER A 82 4.89 -3.96 13.43
C SER A 82 4.17 -4.20 12.11
N SER A 83 4.86 -4.81 11.15
CA SER A 83 4.22 -5.12 9.86
C SER A 83 3.22 -6.27 10.00
N GLY A 84 3.53 -7.27 10.83
CA GLY A 84 2.63 -8.39 11.05
C GLY A 84 2.35 -9.22 9.79
N ASN A 85 1.42 -10.16 9.91
CA ASN A 85 1.03 -11.02 8.78
C ASN A 85 -0.45 -11.44 8.82
N MET A 86 -1.25 -10.76 9.63
CA MET A 86 -2.69 -11.06 9.74
C MET A 86 -3.53 -10.29 8.74
N LEU A 87 -2.99 -9.23 8.15
CA LEU A 87 -3.69 -8.42 7.16
C LEU A 87 -2.90 -8.39 5.87
N SER A 88 -3.61 -8.37 4.77
CA SER A 88 -3.02 -8.11 3.46
C SER A 88 -3.95 -7.20 2.66
N ILE A 89 -3.38 -6.47 1.72
CA ILE A 89 -4.15 -5.73 0.73
C ILE A 89 -4.32 -6.65 -0.46
N GLY A 90 -5.58 -7.01 -0.75
CA GLY A 90 -5.89 -7.84 -1.92
C GLY A 90 -6.12 -6.97 -3.15
N VAL A 91 -5.47 -7.30 -4.24
CA VAL A 91 -5.72 -6.68 -5.54
C VAL A 91 -6.20 -7.74 -6.51
N ILE A 92 -7.23 -7.40 -7.28
CA ILE A 92 -7.92 -8.36 -8.15
C ILE A 92 -7.89 -7.78 -9.57
N PRO A 93 -6.79 -8.02 -10.30
CA PRO A 93 -6.68 -7.56 -11.68
C PRO A 93 -7.64 -8.33 -12.60
N ASP A 94 -7.88 -7.76 -13.78
CA ASP A 94 -8.85 -8.31 -14.72
C ASP A 94 -8.27 -9.29 -15.74
N SER A 95 -6.97 -9.59 -15.64
CA SER A 95 -6.31 -10.55 -16.51
C SER A 95 -5.14 -11.21 -15.81
N LYS A 96 -4.79 -12.39 -16.28
CA LYS A 96 -3.62 -13.13 -15.79
C LYS A 96 -2.33 -12.36 -16.08
N LYS A 97 -2.26 -11.72 -17.24
CA LYS A 97 -1.12 -10.91 -17.63
C LYS A 97 -0.92 -9.73 -16.68
N GLU A 98 -2.01 -9.05 -16.33
CA GLU A 98 -1.95 -7.91 -15.41
C GLU A 98 -1.60 -8.38 -14.00
N ALA A 99 -2.11 -9.55 -13.58
CA ALA A 99 -1.73 -10.14 -12.30
C ALA A 99 -0.23 -10.40 -12.22
N ASP A 100 0.36 -10.96 -13.28
CA ASP A 100 1.80 -11.21 -13.33
C ASP A 100 2.60 -9.90 -13.29
N ARG A 101 2.13 -8.87 -13.99
CA ARG A 101 2.79 -7.56 -14.00
C ARG A 101 2.81 -6.95 -12.61
N ILE A 102 1.67 -6.93 -11.95
CA ILE A 102 1.53 -6.37 -10.59
C ILE A 102 2.40 -7.17 -9.62
N PHE A 103 2.32 -8.50 -9.68
CA PHE A 103 3.12 -9.36 -8.81
C PHE A 103 4.61 -9.07 -8.97
N LYS A 104 5.10 -9.02 -10.20
CA LYS A 104 6.51 -8.73 -10.47
C LYS A 104 6.92 -7.38 -9.92
N GLY A 105 6.07 -6.37 -10.10
CA GLY A 105 6.34 -5.03 -9.59
C GLY A 105 6.46 -5.00 -8.08
N LEU A 106 5.50 -5.58 -7.38
CA LEU A 106 5.50 -5.64 -5.91
C LEU A 106 6.65 -6.49 -5.37
N ALA A 107 7.07 -7.51 -6.12
CA ALA A 107 8.11 -8.43 -5.69
C ALA A 107 9.51 -7.84 -5.73
N VAL A 108 9.71 -6.68 -6.36
CA VAL A 108 11.02 -6.02 -6.38
C VAL A 108 11.44 -5.68 -4.96
N GLY A 109 12.57 -6.24 -4.51
CA GLY A 109 13.07 -6.02 -3.16
C GLY A 109 12.24 -6.64 -2.05
N ALA A 110 11.29 -7.51 -2.38
CA ALA A 110 10.37 -8.10 -1.41
C ALA A 110 11.09 -8.90 -0.34
N LYS A 111 10.53 -8.90 0.86
CA LYS A 111 11.04 -9.66 2.01
C LYS A 111 10.61 -11.12 1.94
N ALA A 112 9.46 -11.40 1.34
CA ALA A 112 8.97 -12.77 1.15
C ALA A 112 7.95 -12.78 0.02
N ILE A 113 7.89 -13.87 -0.73
CA ILE A 113 6.90 -14.05 -1.79
C ILE A 113 6.36 -15.48 -1.78
N THR A 114 5.11 -15.62 -2.22
CA THR A 114 4.55 -16.88 -2.67
C THR A 114 4.22 -16.70 -4.14
N GLU A 115 4.87 -17.48 -4.99
CA GLU A 115 4.74 -17.33 -6.44
C GLU A 115 3.29 -17.46 -6.90
N MET A 116 2.95 -16.75 -7.99
CA MET A 116 1.65 -16.91 -8.63
C MET A 116 1.47 -18.36 -9.07
N ALA A 117 0.31 -18.92 -8.75
CA ALA A 117 -0.01 -20.30 -9.11
C ALA A 117 -1.51 -20.45 -9.32
N ASP A 118 -1.88 -21.47 -10.09
CA ASP A 118 -3.28 -21.79 -10.34
C ASP A 118 -3.82 -22.65 -9.20
N TYR A 119 -4.96 -22.24 -8.65
CA TYR A 119 -5.72 -22.97 -7.65
C TYR A 119 -7.16 -23.10 -8.16
N PRO A 120 -7.96 -24.01 -7.59
CA PRO A 120 -9.37 -24.11 -7.99
C PRO A 120 -10.15 -22.81 -7.86
N TRP A 121 -9.73 -21.94 -6.95
CA TRP A 121 -10.39 -20.65 -6.65
C TRP A 121 -9.73 -19.45 -7.32
N GLY A 122 -8.71 -19.65 -8.13
CA GLY A 122 -8.09 -18.56 -8.89
C GLY A 122 -6.59 -18.68 -9.04
N TYR A 123 -6.03 -17.67 -9.73
CA TYR A 123 -4.59 -17.54 -9.97
C TYR A 123 -4.06 -16.54 -8.95
N ILE A 124 -3.29 -17.00 -7.98
CA ILE A 124 -3.03 -16.26 -6.75
C ILE A 124 -1.54 -16.32 -6.41
N GLY A 125 -1.04 -15.21 -5.91
CA GLY A 125 0.27 -15.10 -5.29
C GLY A 125 0.25 -14.06 -4.20
N SER A 126 1.32 -13.99 -3.43
CA SER A 126 1.43 -13.01 -2.34
C SER A 126 2.83 -12.46 -2.24
N VAL A 127 2.92 -11.24 -1.70
CA VAL A 127 4.17 -10.51 -1.54
C VAL A 127 4.15 -9.81 -0.19
N LEU A 128 5.20 -10.00 0.60
CA LEU A 128 5.55 -9.08 1.68
C LEU A 128 6.59 -8.14 1.09
N ASP A 129 6.19 -6.91 0.80
CA ASP A 129 7.01 -6.01 0.02
C ASP A 129 8.21 -5.47 0.79
N GLN A 130 9.07 -4.71 0.11
CA GLN A 130 10.29 -4.18 0.71
C GLN A 130 10.02 -3.19 1.84
N TYR A 131 8.80 -2.66 1.94
CA TYR A 131 8.40 -1.69 2.96
C TYR A 131 7.62 -2.34 4.11
N GLY A 132 7.40 -3.64 4.06
CA GLY A 132 6.74 -4.39 5.13
C GLY A 132 5.23 -4.52 4.97
N VAL A 133 4.68 -4.24 3.80
CA VAL A 133 3.24 -4.36 3.52
C VAL A 133 2.95 -5.69 2.83
N ASN A 134 1.93 -6.38 3.31
CA ASN A 134 1.49 -7.65 2.73
C ASN A 134 0.48 -7.40 1.61
N TRP A 135 0.70 -8.05 0.48
CA TRP A 135 -0.17 -7.98 -0.70
C TRP A 135 -0.59 -9.37 -1.13
N GLY A 136 -1.86 -9.51 -1.48
CA GLY A 136 -2.35 -10.67 -2.22
C GLY A 136 -2.70 -10.24 -3.64
N VAL A 137 -2.24 -10.96 -4.63
CA VAL A 137 -2.61 -10.73 -6.04
C VAL A 137 -3.44 -11.91 -6.49
N TRP A 138 -4.65 -11.63 -6.94
CA TRP A 138 -5.63 -12.66 -7.20
C TRP A 138 -6.39 -12.37 -8.50
N TYR A 139 -6.12 -13.15 -9.52
CA TYR A 139 -6.94 -13.13 -10.73
C TYR A 139 -7.88 -14.31 -10.72
N GLN A 140 -9.15 -14.02 -10.88
CA GLN A 140 -10.18 -15.03 -10.98
C GLN A 140 -10.71 -15.06 -12.41
N PRO A 141 -10.52 -16.17 -13.16
CA PRO A 141 -11.08 -16.27 -14.50
C PRO A 141 -12.59 -16.12 -14.48
N PRO A 142 -13.19 -15.62 -15.58
CA PRO A 142 -14.66 -15.57 -15.66
C PRO A 142 -15.26 -16.94 -15.41
N ARG A 143 -16.38 -16.97 -14.67
CA ARG A 143 -17.11 -18.21 -14.47
C ARG A 143 -17.66 -18.70 -15.80
N GLN A 144 -17.48 -19.99 -16.02
CA GLN A 144 -18.14 -20.63 -17.16
C GLN A 144 -19.60 -20.87 -16.82
N ALA A 145 -20.47 -20.59 -17.77
CA ALA A 145 -21.92 -20.83 -17.63
C ALA A 145 -22.25 -22.31 -17.55
#